data_b221366dbbf5c4750048e3064905004f
#
_entry.id   b221366dbbf5c4750048e3064905004f
#
_cell.length_a   1.000
_cell.length_b   1.000
_cell.length_c   1.000
_cell.angle_alpha   90.00
_cell.angle_beta   90.00
_cell.angle_gamma   90.00
#
_symmetry.space_group_name_H-M   'P 1'
#
loop_
_entity.id
_entity.type
_entity.pdbx_description
1 polymer ?
#
loop_
_entity_poly.entity_id
_entity_poly.type
_entity_poly.pdbx_seq_one_letter_code
_entity_poly.pdbx_strand_id
1 'polypeptide(L)'
;MGIIKEKYMLSSRRETVALSASAVKSVRFVDARKCGYRVSDGRHIGIFGVAGNATPEQEAWKRAEENLANRIPYSVQPSANRSEHVDVSGGVLSEKEFKEAAESFAETLKKRFPGFLFGNDISREEEEVRLVNDVGLDLSYKTAYYTVSLLMSDKNSAGLFDLGYEYAGREFDIEKMCADIAELERAYRTPADIGEGEHIVFSSPYDLGFGKLGEGILADSYANGTGLFAEKRGEQVFDDRVSLYEDRNPETTLGVPFFDAEGAVRDGYRNYVFRNGVFVSPVASESDAVKYRLPATGSAIAEYAGVPTTGIVTLTPESSGKTMRQLTAGEEAIYLVMASGGDTTPDGNFATPVQTAFLWRDGKFVGKLPTLGISGNLFDLYGKNYLGLAEDSLSHTDCKSCYPLAVRMTVRK
;
A
#
# COMPACT_ATOMS: atom_id res chain seq x y z
N MET A 1 -32.42 15.52 -13.55
CA MET A 1 -32.10 14.29 -12.81
C MET A 1 -32.77 14.46 -11.43
N GLY A 2 -33.30 13.39 -10.84
CA GLY A 2 -33.80 13.46 -9.46
C GLY A 2 -32.62 13.55 -8.47
N ILE A 3 -32.94 13.89 -7.22
CA ILE A 3 -31.97 13.80 -6.12
C ILE A 3 -31.66 12.32 -5.86
N ILE A 4 -30.40 11.99 -5.73
CA ILE A 4 -29.89 10.64 -5.40
C ILE A 4 -29.26 10.69 -4.01
N LYS A 5 -29.59 9.72 -3.20
CA LYS A 5 -29.10 9.55 -1.84
C LYS A 5 -28.18 8.34 -1.76
N GLU A 6 -27.00 8.57 -1.21
CA GLU A 6 -25.98 7.54 -1.04
C GLU A 6 -25.43 7.53 0.39
N LYS A 7 -25.21 6.36 0.95
CA LYS A 7 -24.69 6.16 2.30
C LYS A 7 -23.38 5.37 2.20
N TYR A 8 -22.28 5.98 2.67
CA TYR A 8 -20.95 5.41 2.71
C TYR A 8 -20.57 5.10 4.15
N MET A 9 -20.48 3.83 4.49
CA MET A 9 -20.29 3.34 5.85
C MET A 9 -18.90 2.71 5.99
N LEU A 10 -18.18 3.12 7.02
CA LEU A 10 -16.87 2.61 7.40
C LEU A 10 -16.93 2.11 8.84
N SER A 11 -16.60 0.87 9.08
CA SER A 11 -16.41 0.30 10.40
C SER A 11 -15.02 -0.27 10.51
N SER A 12 -14.29 0.07 11.57
CA SER A 12 -12.96 -0.47 11.82
C SER A 12 -12.80 -0.85 13.27
N ARG A 13 -12.22 -2.02 13.51
CA ARG A 13 -11.76 -2.48 14.81
C ARG A 13 -10.28 -2.75 14.72
N ARG A 14 -9.53 -2.10 15.58
CA ARG A 14 -8.09 -2.26 15.65
C ARG A 14 -7.66 -2.58 17.05
N GLU A 15 -6.96 -3.68 17.21
CA GLU A 15 -6.26 -4.02 18.43
C GLU A 15 -4.75 -3.92 18.19
N THR A 16 -4.05 -3.17 19.04
CA THR A 16 -2.61 -2.91 18.88
C THR A 16 -1.90 -3.24 20.18
N VAL A 17 -0.93 -4.12 20.10
CA VAL A 17 0.04 -4.41 21.16
C VAL A 17 1.33 -3.66 20.85
N ALA A 18 1.61 -2.60 21.59
CA ALA A 18 2.80 -1.79 21.42
C ALA A 18 3.95 -2.33 22.27
N LEU A 19 5.12 -2.49 21.65
CA LEU A 19 6.35 -2.93 22.29
C LEU A 19 7.28 -1.74 22.60
N SER A 20 8.04 -1.84 23.68
CA SER A 20 9.15 -0.95 23.98
C SER A 20 10.22 -1.75 24.75
N ALA A 21 11.45 -1.70 24.28
CA ALA A 21 12.58 -2.44 24.85
C ALA A 21 12.26 -3.94 25.06
N SER A 22 11.64 -4.57 24.08
CA SER A 22 11.22 -5.98 24.10
C SER A 22 10.18 -6.34 25.17
N ALA A 23 9.43 -5.36 25.67
CA ALA A 23 8.34 -5.59 26.60
C ALA A 23 7.04 -4.97 26.05
N VAL A 24 5.92 -5.58 26.37
CA VAL A 24 4.61 -5.00 26.07
C VAL A 24 4.44 -3.72 26.90
N LYS A 25 4.33 -2.58 26.21
CA LYS A 25 4.15 -1.27 26.84
C LYS A 25 2.67 -0.92 27.04
N SER A 26 1.85 -1.21 26.02
CA SER A 26 0.42 -0.95 26.08
C SER A 26 -0.34 -1.85 25.10
N VAL A 27 -1.60 -2.09 25.43
CA VAL A 27 -2.58 -2.66 24.50
C VAL A 27 -3.64 -1.59 24.29
N ARG A 28 -3.95 -1.28 23.04
CA ARG A 28 -4.99 -0.32 22.65
C ARG A 28 -6.04 -1.03 21.82
N PHE A 29 -7.27 -0.67 22.07
CA PHE A 29 -8.42 -1.09 21.28
C PHE A 29 -9.13 0.14 20.74
N VAL A 30 -9.42 0.13 19.45
CA VAL A 30 -10.19 1.17 18.76
C VAL A 30 -11.34 0.49 18.03
N ASP A 31 -12.58 0.89 18.32
CA ASP A 31 -13.78 0.55 17.56
C ASP A 31 -14.35 1.86 17.02
N ALA A 32 -14.29 2.06 15.73
CA ALA A 32 -14.74 3.26 15.07
C ALA A 32 -15.79 2.95 14.02
N ARG A 33 -16.92 3.64 14.08
CA ARG A 33 -17.98 3.60 13.07
C ARG A 33 -18.20 4.99 12.54
N LYS A 34 -18.12 5.12 11.23
CA LYS A 34 -18.26 6.38 10.52
C LYS A 34 -19.23 6.21 9.37
N CYS A 35 -20.03 7.22 9.11
CA CYS A 35 -20.99 7.18 8.02
C CYS A 35 -21.05 8.52 7.30
N GLY A 36 -20.90 8.52 6.00
CA GLY A 36 -21.13 9.65 5.12
C GLY A 36 -22.51 9.54 4.49
N TYR A 37 -23.30 10.57 4.64
CA TYR A 37 -24.58 10.77 3.95
C TYR A 37 -24.33 11.73 2.80
N ARG A 38 -24.52 11.28 1.58
CA ARG A 38 -24.25 12.02 0.34
C ARG A 38 -25.55 12.22 -0.42
N VAL A 39 -25.79 13.44 -0.86
CA VAL A 39 -26.96 13.82 -1.66
C VAL A 39 -26.48 14.52 -2.92
N SER A 40 -26.88 14.04 -4.09
CA SER A 40 -26.45 14.59 -5.38
C SER A 40 -27.64 14.95 -6.27
N ASP A 41 -27.55 16.08 -6.97
CA ASP A 41 -28.52 16.51 -8.00
C ASP A 41 -28.02 16.23 -9.44
N GLY A 42 -26.88 15.52 -9.58
CA GLY A 42 -26.21 15.23 -10.85
C GLY A 42 -25.27 16.33 -11.32
N ARG A 43 -25.11 17.42 -10.55
CA ARG A 43 -24.14 18.52 -10.80
C ARG A 43 -23.39 18.93 -9.55
N HIS A 44 -24.02 18.77 -8.39
CA HIS A 44 -23.48 19.17 -7.09
C HIS A 44 -23.69 18.05 -6.10
N ILE A 45 -22.94 18.08 -5.02
CA ILE A 45 -23.04 17.15 -3.91
C ILE A 45 -23.14 17.89 -2.58
N GLY A 46 -24.03 17.43 -1.72
CA GLY A 46 -24.11 17.80 -0.31
C GLY A 46 -23.72 16.60 0.54
N ILE A 47 -22.89 16.79 1.54
CA ILE A 47 -22.37 15.70 2.38
C ILE A 47 -22.50 16.07 3.84
N PHE A 48 -22.88 15.08 4.65
CA PHE A 48 -22.82 15.18 6.11
C PHE A 48 -22.26 13.89 6.68
N GLY A 49 -21.19 14.00 7.48
CA GLY A 49 -20.53 12.87 8.13
C GLY A 49 -20.96 12.70 9.59
N VAL A 50 -21.15 11.47 10.00
CA VAL A 50 -21.43 11.07 11.38
C VAL A 50 -20.38 10.08 11.86
N ALA A 51 -19.80 10.35 13.03
CA ALA A 51 -18.95 9.41 13.74
C ALA A 51 -19.69 8.86 14.97
N GLY A 52 -19.70 7.55 15.13
CA GLY A 52 -20.47 6.87 16.16
C GLY A 52 -21.98 6.98 15.94
N ASN A 53 -22.75 7.05 17.02
CA ASN A 53 -24.22 7.05 16.99
C ASN A 53 -24.82 8.40 17.43
N ALA A 54 -24.06 9.49 17.36
CA ALA A 54 -24.45 10.78 17.96
C ALA A 54 -25.58 11.49 17.22
N THR A 55 -25.78 11.20 15.93
CA THR A 55 -26.78 11.89 15.10
C THR A 55 -27.80 10.88 14.55
N PRO A 56 -29.12 11.09 14.74
CA PRO A 56 -30.14 10.27 14.11
C PRO A 56 -30.03 10.31 12.58
N GLU A 57 -30.33 9.19 11.93
CA GLU A 57 -30.20 9.06 10.48
C GLU A 57 -31.01 10.09 9.69
N GLN A 58 -32.27 10.37 10.12
CA GLN A 58 -33.11 11.37 9.48
C GLN A 58 -32.52 12.79 9.54
N GLU A 59 -31.89 13.14 10.65
CA GLU A 59 -31.23 14.44 10.82
C GLU A 59 -29.96 14.50 9.93
N ALA A 60 -29.22 13.39 9.84
CA ALA A 60 -28.03 13.32 8.98
C ALA A 60 -28.39 13.52 7.49
N TRP A 61 -29.46 12.87 7.01
CA TRP A 61 -29.97 13.08 5.66
C TRP A 61 -30.40 14.51 5.42
N LYS A 62 -31.15 15.09 6.35
CA LYS A 62 -31.57 16.49 6.25
C LYS A 62 -30.40 17.45 6.12
N ARG A 63 -29.36 17.28 6.93
CA ARG A 63 -28.13 18.09 6.84
C ARG A 63 -27.38 17.91 5.53
N ALA A 64 -27.31 16.68 5.02
CA ALA A 64 -26.71 16.44 3.71
C ALA A 64 -27.48 17.13 2.58
N GLU A 65 -28.81 17.13 2.63
CA GLU A 65 -29.70 17.88 1.70
C GLU A 65 -29.48 19.40 1.81
N GLU A 66 -29.41 19.94 3.04
CA GLU A 66 -29.11 21.35 3.28
C GLU A 66 -27.73 21.75 2.73
N ASN A 67 -26.73 20.88 2.88
CA ASN A 67 -25.38 21.11 2.37
C ASN A 67 -25.30 21.11 0.83
N LEU A 68 -26.29 20.62 0.12
CA LEU A 68 -26.38 20.74 -1.35
C LEU A 68 -26.40 22.20 -1.80
N ALA A 69 -26.92 23.12 -0.94
CA ALA A 69 -26.91 24.57 -1.18
C ALA A 69 -25.49 25.17 -1.30
N ASN A 70 -24.45 24.49 -0.82
CA ASN A 70 -23.06 24.90 -0.99
C ASN A 70 -22.58 24.74 -2.44
N ARG A 71 -23.33 24.05 -3.29
CA ARG A 71 -23.05 23.84 -4.71
C ARG A 71 -21.64 23.32 -5.01
N ILE A 72 -21.18 22.36 -4.22
CA ILE A 72 -19.90 21.70 -4.47
C ILE A 72 -20.01 20.94 -5.80
N PRO A 73 -19.19 21.27 -6.82
CA PRO A 73 -19.28 20.63 -8.14
C PRO A 73 -19.05 19.12 -8.05
N TYR A 74 -19.97 18.34 -8.60
CA TYR A 74 -19.88 16.88 -8.62
C TYR A 74 -20.76 16.33 -9.73
N SER A 75 -20.18 16.14 -10.92
CA SER A 75 -20.91 15.70 -12.11
C SER A 75 -20.67 14.21 -12.36
N VAL A 76 -21.16 13.37 -11.42
CA VAL A 76 -21.01 11.92 -11.48
C VAL A 76 -22.34 11.25 -11.78
N GLN A 77 -22.31 10.23 -12.64
CA GLN A 77 -23.41 9.29 -12.79
C GLN A 77 -23.26 8.22 -11.70
N PRO A 78 -24.12 8.13 -10.71
CA PRO A 78 -23.96 7.19 -9.63
C PRO A 78 -24.04 5.75 -10.16
N SER A 79 -23.19 4.89 -9.64
CA SER A 79 -23.28 3.45 -9.86
C SER A 79 -24.64 2.93 -9.42
N ALA A 80 -25.26 2.06 -10.21
CA ALA A 80 -26.63 1.63 -10.01
C ALA A 80 -26.83 0.14 -10.31
N ASN A 81 -27.92 -0.44 -9.79
CA ASN A 81 -28.38 -1.79 -10.12
C ASN A 81 -27.32 -2.89 -9.93
N ARG A 82 -26.50 -2.78 -8.88
CA ARG A 82 -25.50 -3.78 -8.52
C ARG A 82 -25.55 -4.10 -7.03
N SER A 83 -25.63 -5.37 -6.70
CA SER A 83 -25.51 -5.87 -5.34
C SER A 83 -24.40 -6.92 -5.28
N GLU A 84 -23.38 -6.66 -4.45
CA GLU A 84 -22.24 -7.57 -4.30
C GLU A 84 -21.65 -7.43 -2.90
N HIS A 85 -21.45 -8.57 -2.22
CA HIS A 85 -20.97 -8.62 -0.85
C HIS A 85 -19.80 -9.60 -0.76
N VAL A 86 -18.66 -9.11 -0.31
CA VAL A 86 -17.43 -9.92 -0.15
C VAL A 86 -17.00 -9.88 1.30
N ASP A 87 -16.85 -11.04 1.91
CA ASP A 87 -16.34 -11.22 3.27
C ASP A 87 -15.13 -12.15 3.25
N VAL A 88 -13.95 -11.57 3.48
CA VAL A 88 -12.66 -12.26 3.61
C VAL A 88 -12.07 -12.08 5.01
N SER A 89 -12.91 -11.83 6.01
CA SER A 89 -12.50 -11.63 7.41
C SER A 89 -12.29 -12.92 8.20
N GLY A 90 -12.62 -14.08 7.62
CA GLY A 90 -12.47 -15.36 8.29
C GLY A 90 -11.02 -15.79 8.54
N GLY A 91 -10.83 -16.70 9.50
CA GLY A 91 -9.52 -17.33 9.75
C GLY A 91 -8.58 -16.58 10.68
N VAL A 92 -8.90 -15.36 11.08
CA VAL A 92 -8.09 -14.61 12.06
C VAL A 92 -8.47 -14.96 13.49
N LEU A 93 -7.52 -14.84 14.41
CA LEU A 93 -7.72 -15.03 15.85
C LEU A 93 -8.78 -14.06 16.40
N SER A 94 -9.51 -14.48 17.42
CA SER A 94 -10.35 -13.57 18.20
C SER A 94 -9.48 -12.52 18.93
N GLU A 95 -10.08 -11.44 19.40
CA GLU A 95 -9.38 -10.37 20.15
C GLU A 95 -8.56 -10.92 21.30
N LYS A 96 -9.14 -11.86 22.10
CA LYS A 96 -8.45 -12.48 23.23
C LYS A 96 -7.28 -13.35 22.78
N GLU A 97 -7.49 -14.21 21.81
CA GLU A 97 -6.44 -15.09 21.26
C GLU A 97 -5.31 -14.29 20.63
N PHE A 98 -5.63 -13.20 19.90
CA PHE A 98 -4.62 -12.31 19.30
C PHE A 98 -3.76 -11.65 20.38
N LYS A 99 -4.37 -11.12 21.44
CA LYS A 99 -3.62 -10.52 22.54
C LYS A 99 -2.64 -11.53 23.17
N GLU A 100 -3.13 -12.74 23.48
CA GLU A 100 -2.30 -13.80 24.06
C GLU A 100 -1.17 -14.21 23.10
N ALA A 101 -1.44 -14.29 21.80
CA ALA A 101 -0.45 -14.62 20.77
C ALA A 101 0.60 -13.50 20.61
N ALA A 102 0.19 -12.24 20.59
CA ALA A 102 1.11 -11.10 20.48
C ALA A 102 2.01 -10.95 21.74
N GLU A 103 1.46 -11.17 22.94
CA GLU A 103 2.24 -11.22 24.18
C GLU A 103 3.25 -12.38 24.16
N SER A 104 2.83 -13.57 23.69
CA SER A 104 3.71 -14.74 23.51
C SER A 104 4.81 -14.47 22.48
N PHE A 105 4.47 -13.79 21.39
CA PHE A 105 5.46 -13.37 20.38
C PHE A 105 6.50 -12.43 20.97
N ALA A 106 6.09 -11.41 21.72
CA ALA A 106 7.02 -10.49 22.38
C ALA A 106 7.99 -11.21 23.33
N GLU A 107 7.51 -12.16 24.15
CA GLU A 107 8.36 -12.98 25.00
C GLU A 107 9.29 -13.90 24.20
N THR A 108 8.82 -14.43 23.07
CA THR A 108 9.62 -15.26 22.17
C THR A 108 10.75 -14.45 21.54
N LEU A 109 10.44 -13.24 21.05
CA LEU A 109 11.44 -12.32 20.49
C LEU A 109 12.53 -12.00 21.51
N LYS A 110 12.15 -11.67 22.74
CA LYS A 110 13.10 -11.36 23.85
C LYS A 110 14.00 -12.54 24.16
N LYS A 111 13.50 -13.77 24.12
CA LYS A 111 14.26 -14.98 24.43
C LYS A 111 15.17 -15.43 23.28
N ARG A 112 14.66 -15.41 22.04
CA ARG A 112 15.40 -15.91 20.88
C ARG A 112 16.44 -14.91 20.39
N PHE A 113 16.19 -13.60 20.53
CA PHE A 113 17.02 -12.53 20.00
C PHE A 113 17.52 -11.57 21.10
N PRO A 114 18.26 -12.08 22.10
CA PRO A 114 18.66 -11.30 23.29
C PRO A 114 19.61 -10.13 22.96
N GLY A 115 20.18 -10.10 21.76
CA GLY A 115 21.05 -9.01 21.28
C GLY A 115 20.30 -7.76 20.83
N PHE A 116 18.99 -7.86 20.61
CA PHE A 116 18.15 -6.75 20.16
C PHE A 116 17.14 -6.28 21.24
N LEU A 117 16.76 -5.03 21.11
CA LEU A 117 15.58 -4.45 21.74
C LEU A 117 14.52 -4.26 20.65
N PHE A 118 13.34 -4.82 20.87
CA PHE A 118 12.21 -4.70 19.97
C PHE A 118 11.29 -3.57 20.41
N GLY A 119 10.85 -2.79 19.46
CA GLY A 119 9.87 -1.71 19.64
C GLY A 119 8.85 -1.69 18.50
N ASN A 120 7.89 -0.76 18.60
CA ASN A 120 6.80 -0.54 17.67
C ASN A 120 5.63 -1.53 17.85
N ASP A 121 4.83 -1.81 16.83
CA ASP A 121 3.46 -2.29 16.99
C ASP A 121 3.20 -3.64 16.31
N ILE A 122 2.36 -4.44 16.98
CA ILE A 122 1.73 -5.65 16.46
C ILE A 122 0.23 -5.40 16.48
N SER A 123 -0.45 -5.46 15.34
CA SER A 123 -1.88 -5.12 15.26
C SER A 123 -2.70 -6.20 14.58
N ARG A 124 -3.96 -6.30 15.03
CA ARG A 124 -5.06 -7.00 14.37
C ARG A 124 -6.03 -5.95 13.87
N GLU A 125 -6.32 -5.99 12.59
CA GLU A 125 -7.24 -5.09 11.92
C GLU A 125 -8.50 -5.87 11.51
N GLU A 126 -9.67 -5.28 11.68
CA GLU A 126 -10.93 -5.74 11.10
C GLU A 126 -11.64 -4.53 10.53
N GLU A 127 -11.98 -4.58 9.25
CA GLU A 127 -12.57 -3.46 8.53
C GLU A 127 -13.80 -3.91 7.74
N GLU A 128 -14.81 -3.05 7.71
CA GLU A 128 -15.98 -3.19 6.86
C GLU A 128 -16.27 -1.86 6.17
N VAL A 129 -16.40 -1.93 4.84
CA VAL A 129 -16.82 -0.80 4.00
C VAL A 129 -18.10 -1.18 3.28
N ARG A 130 -19.13 -0.33 3.37
CA ARG A 130 -20.38 -0.53 2.63
C ARG A 130 -20.82 0.76 1.96
N LEU A 131 -21.25 0.64 0.71
CA LEU A 131 -21.79 1.74 -0.08
C LEU A 131 -23.16 1.34 -0.62
N VAL A 132 -24.19 2.12 -0.28
CA VAL A 132 -25.57 1.88 -0.74
C VAL A 132 -26.19 3.17 -1.27
N ASN A 133 -27.02 3.08 -2.29
CA ASN A 133 -27.78 4.23 -2.78
C ASN A 133 -29.23 3.86 -3.17
N ASP A 134 -30.05 4.87 -3.43
CA ASP A 134 -31.46 4.73 -3.76
C ASP A 134 -31.73 4.40 -5.23
N VAL A 135 -30.68 4.20 -6.04
CA VAL A 135 -30.75 3.74 -7.44
C VAL A 135 -30.28 2.29 -7.61
N GLY A 136 -30.27 1.52 -6.51
CA GLY A 136 -30.08 0.06 -6.53
C GLY A 136 -28.62 -0.39 -6.41
N LEU A 137 -27.72 0.42 -5.86
CA LEU A 137 -26.38 0.00 -5.48
C LEU A 137 -26.38 -0.52 -4.04
N ASP A 138 -25.76 -1.69 -3.81
CA ASP A 138 -25.47 -2.22 -2.47
C ASP A 138 -24.20 -3.05 -2.52
N LEU A 139 -23.07 -2.43 -2.17
CA LEU A 139 -21.76 -3.06 -2.15
C LEU A 139 -21.23 -3.13 -0.73
N SER A 140 -20.69 -4.28 -0.32
CA SER A 140 -20.00 -4.39 0.96
C SER A 140 -18.74 -5.25 0.85
N TYR A 141 -17.71 -4.81 1.58
CA TYR A 141 -16.45 -5.51 1.71
C TYR A 141 -16.09 -5.61 3.18
N LYS A 142 -15.80 -6.82 3.64
CA LYS A 142 -15.33 -7.06 4.99
C LYS A 142 -14.03 -7.86 4.97
N THR A 143 -13.05 -7.43 5.77
CA THR A 143 -11.73 -8.06 5.85
C THR A 143 -11.20 -8.08 7.28
N ALA A 144 -10.27 -9.00 7.56
CA ALA A 144 -9.46 -8.96 8.76
C ALA A 144 -8.06 -9.50 8.44
N TYR A 145 -7.04 -8.91 9.08
CA TYR A 145 -5.64 -9.25 8.87
C TYR A 145 -4.78 -8.77 10.04
N TYR A 146 -3.51 -9.12 10.01
CA TYR A 146 -2.50 -8.67 10.97
C TYR A 146 -1.48 -7.79 10.29
N THR A 147 -0.95 -6.84 11.05
CA THR A 147 0.24 -6.09 10.69
C THR A 147 1.24 -6.19 11.83
N VAL A 148 2.48 -6.48 11.50
CA VAL A 148 3.61 -6.48 12.43
C VAL A 148 4.64 -5.52 11.89
N SER A 149 4.94 -4.48 12.65
CA SER A 149 6.00 -3.52 12.33
C SER A 149 6.94 -3.48 13.52
N LEU A 150 8.13 -4.03 13.38
CA LEU A 150 9.12 -4.10 14.45
C LEU A 150 10.34 -3.27 14.10
N LEU A 151 10.73 -2.41 15.03
CA LEU A 151 12.05 -1.78 15.06
C LEU A 151 12.95 -2.61 15.96
N MET A 152 14.13 -2.95 15.47
CA MET A 152 15.11 -3.78 16.16
C MET A 152 16.38 -2.94 16.40
N SER A 153 16.63 -2.57 17.66
CA SER A 153 17.83 -1.83 18.07
C SER A 153 18.85 -2.78 18.67
N ASP A 154 20.05 -2.85 18.09
CA ASP A 154 21.14 -3.66 18.61
C ASP A 154 21.67 -3.04 19.91
N LYS A 155 21.72 -3.81 20.97
CA LYS A 155 22.23 -3.37 22.28
C LYS A 155 23.68 -2.86 22.28
N ASN A 156 24.45 -3.21 21.27
CA ASN A 156 25.84 -2.81 21.10
C ASN A 156 26.01 -1.69 20.07
N SER A 157 24.93 -1.20 19.48
CA SER A 157 24.96 -0.10 18.50
C SER A 157 24.61 1.23 19.18
N ALA A 158 25.14 2.33 18.63
CA ALA A 158 24.72 3.67 18.97
C ALA A 158 23.54 4.15 18.12
N GLY A 159 23.12 3.34 17.13
CA GLY A 159 21.97 3.62 16.25
C GLY A 159 20.65 3.38 16.96
N LEU A 160 19.63 4.15 16.52
CA LEU A 160 18.25 3.96 17.00
C LEU A 160 17.49 2.93 16.17
N PHE A 161 17.89 2.76 14.90
CA PHE A 161 17.22 1.94 13.91
C PHE A 161 18.27 1.09 13.18
N ASP A 162 18.58 -0.05 13.74
CA ASP A 162 19.59 -0.93 13.17
C ASP A 162 19.01 -1.90 12.17
N LEU A 163 17.76 -2.35 12.41
CA LEU A 163 17.06 -3.33 11.60
C LEU A 163 15.55 -3.14 11.76
N GLY A 164 14.78 -3.53 10.76
CA GLY A 164 13.31 -3.55 10.78
C GLY A 164 12.78 -4.90 10.32
N TYR A 165 11.59 -5.24 10.77
CA TYR A 165 10.83 -6.37 10.26
C TYR A 165 9.38 -5.95 10.05
N GLU A 166 8.86 -6.16 8.85
CA GLU A 166 7.49 -5.85 8.47
C GLU A 166 6.79 -7.12 7.99
N TYR A 167 5.57 -7.30 8.46
CA TYR A 167 4.68 -8.37 8.01
C TYR A 167 3.26 -7.83 7.87
N ALA A 168 2.55 -8.25 6.84
CA ALA A 168 1.11 -8.04 6.69
C ALA A 168 0.48 -9.29 6.08
N GLY A 169 -0.53 -9.87 6.74
CA GLY A 169 -1.15 -11.11 6.27
C GLY A 169 -2.31 -11.58 7.14
N ARG A 170 -2.94 -12.66 6.73
CA ARG A 170 -4.09 -13.27 7.42
C ARG A 170 -3.70 -14.40 8.38
N GLU A 171 -2.45 -14.87 8.35
CA GLU A 171 -1.92 -15.84 9.32
C GLU A 171 -1.08 -15.12 10.39
N PHE A 172 -1.25 -15.50 11.65
CA PHE A 172 -0.36 -15.05 12.74
C PHE A 172 0.54 -16.21 13.17
N ASP A 173 1.62 -16.45 12.41
CA ASP A 173 2.55 -17.55 12.63
C ASP A 173 3.86 -17.05 13.25
N ILE A 174 3.97 -17.22 14.57
CA ILE A 174 5.13 -16.80 15.35
C ILE A 174 6.42 -17.48 14.88
N GLU A 175 6.35 -18.77 14.49
CA GLU A 175 7.56 -19.51 14.10
C GLU A 175 8.08 -19.04 12.75
N LYS A 176 7.21 -18.79 11.77
CA LYS A 176 7.60 -18.18 10.48
C LYS A 176 8.20 -16.80 10.68
N MET A 177 7.55 -15.91 11.44
CA MET A 177 8.07 -14.56 11.72
C MET A 177 9.43 -14.61 12.44
N CYS A 178 9.59 -15.52 13.41
CA CYS A 178 10.88 -15.72 14.07
C CYS A 178 11.95 -16.28 13.13
N ALA A 179 11.60 -17.11 12.16
CA ALA A 179 12.56 -17.61 11.17
C ALA A 179 13.07 -16.49 10.26
N ASP A 180 12.17 -15.60 9.80
CA ASP A 180 12.54 -14.42 9.03
C ASP A 180 13.49 -13.50 9.83
N ILE A 181 13.13 -13.21 11.09
CA ILE A 181 13.95 -12.37 11.98
C ILE A 181 15.33 -13.01 12.25
N ALA A 182 15.40 -14.34 12.39
CA ALA A 182 16.67 -15.04 12.58
C ALA A 182 17.58 -14.91 11.34
N GLU A 183 17.02 -14.97 10.15
CA GLU A 183 17.76 -14.75 8.91
C GLU A 183 18.30 -13.30 8.81
N LEU A 184 17.47 -12.32 9.17
CA LEU A 184 17.86 -10.90 9.25
C LEU A 184 18.96 -10.68 10.28
N GLU A 185 18.84 -11.25 11.50
CA GLU A 185 19.87 -11.15 12.53
C GLU A 185 21.20 -11.76 12.07
N ARG A 186 21.14 -12.96 11.50
CA ARG A 186 22.34 -13.65 10.98
C ARG A 186 23.06 -12.78 9.95
N ALA A 187 22.33 -12.21 9.00
CA ALA A 187 22.87 -11.33 7.98
C ALA A 187 23.42 -10.03 8.61
N TYR A 188 22.72 -9.43 9.55
CA TYR A 188 23.12 -8.22 10.24
C TYR A 188 24.45 -8.39 11.01
N ARG A 189 24.67 -9.56 11.65
CA ARG A 189 25.89 -9.87 12.41
C ARG A 189 27.09 -10.22 11.54
N THR A 190 26.89 -10.49 10.27
CA THR A 190 27.94 -10.88 9.33
C THR A 190 28.33 -9.68 8.46
N PRO A 191 29.56 -9.13 8.55
CA PRO A 191 29.97 -8.05 7.67
C PRO A 191 30.14 -8.56 6.23
N ALA A 192 29.69 -7.75 5.28
CA ALA A 192 29.89 -7.97 3.86
C ALA A 192 30.32 -6.67 3.18
N ASP A 193 30.80 -6.77 1.96
CA ASP A 193 31.20 -5.62 1.15
C ASP A 193 30.83 -5.85 -0.32
N ILE A 194 30.64 -4.75 -1.06
CA ILE A 194 30.35 -4.74 -2.49
C ILE A 194 31.04 -3.53 -3.12
N GLY A 195 31.45 -3.64 -4.37
CA GLY A 195 32.08 -2.53 -5.09
C GLY A 195 31.07 -1.39 -5.38
N GLU A 196 31.59 -0.20 -5.68
CA GLU A 196 30.79 0.87 -6.28
C GLU A 196 30.47 0.54 -7.75
N GLY A 197 29.36 1.06 -8.27
CA GLY A 197 28.99 0.88 -9.67
C GLY A 197 27.54 0.44 -9.84
N GLU A 198 27.23 -0.18 -10.96
CA GLU A 198 25.90 -0.72 -11.23
C GLU A 198 25.72 -2.09 -10.59
N HIS A 199 24.66 -2.23 -9.80
CA HIS A 199 24.30 -3.48 -9.14
C HIS A 199 22.81 -3.77 -9.27
N ILE A 200 22.44 -5.03 -9.17
CA ILE A 200 21.05 -5.43 -8.96
C ILE A 200 20.67 -5.03 -7.53
N VAL A 201 19.54 -4.33 -7.40
CA VAL A 201 19.00 -3.89 -6.12
C VAL A 201 17.59 -4.46 -5.99
N PHE A 202 17.35 -5.16 -4.88
CA PHE A 202 16.02 -5.57 -4.43
C PHE A 202 15.52 -4.58 -3.41
N SER A 203 14.30 -4.08 -3.62
CA SER A 203 13.62 -3.19 -2.69
C SER A 203 12.11 -3.30 -2.84
N SER A 204 11.36 -2.81 -1.85
CA SER A 204 9.95 -2.54 -2.06
C SER A 204 9.77 -1.58 -3.23
N PRO A 205 8.78 -1.76 -4.10
CA PRO A 205 8.44 -0.80 -5.15
C PRO A 205 8.23 0.62 -4.60
N TYR A 206 7.70 0.74 -3.39
CA TYR A 206 7.45 2.02 -2.72
C TYR A 206 8.72 2.80 -2.39
N ASP A 207 9.84 2.13 -2.15
CA ASP A 207 11.13 2.76 -1.90
C ASP A 207 11.81 3.24 -3.20
N LEU A 208 11.33 2.80 -4.36
CA LEU A 208 11.90 3.06 -5.68
C LEU A 208 11.10 4.08 -6.49
N GLY A 209 10.59 5.11 -5.85
CA GLY A 209 9.98 6.25 -6.52
C GLY A 209 8.51 6.07 -6.90
N PHE A 210 7.80 5.06 -6.38
CA PHE A 210 6.36 4.91 -6.62
C PHE A 210 5.54 6.13 -6.19
N GLY A 211 5.96 6.86 -5.15
CA GLY A 211 5.33 8.12 -4.78
C GLY A 211 5.30 9.12 -5.94
N LYS A 212 6.46 9.32 -6.60
CA LYS A 212 6.57 10.21 -7.76
C LYS A 212 5.85 9.69 -9.00
N LEU A 213 5.90 8.37 -9.21
CA LEU A 213 5.11 7.70 -10.24
C LEU A 213 3.61 7.95 -10.00
N GLY A 214 3.14 7.74 -8.76
CA GLY A 214 1.77 7.95 -8.35
C GLY A 214 1.30 9.39 -8.59
N GLU A 215 2.09 10.39 -8.21
CA GLU A 215 1.79 11.79 -8.51
C GLU A 215 1.63 12.05 -10.03
N GLY A 216 2.50 11.45 -10.84
CA GLY A 216 2.53 11.66 -12.29
C GLY A 216 1.36 11.05 -13.06
N ILE A 217 0.71 10.03 -12.49
CA ILE A 217 -0.42 9.32 -13.13
C ILE A 217 -1.80 9.82 -12.69
N LEU A 218 -1.90 10.78 -11.76
CA LEU A 218 -3.19 11.36 -11.36
C LEU A 218 -3.79 12.17 -12.51
N ALA A 219 -5.11 12.11 -12.64
CA ALA A 219 -5.86 12.79 -13.70
C ALA A 219 -5.58 14.29 -13.78
N ASP A 220 -5.49 14.98 -12.63
CA ASP A 220 -5.21 16.41 -12.57
C ASP A 220 -3.76 16.75 -12.98
N SER A 221 -2.77 16.00 -12.52
CA SER A 221 -1.36 16.15 -12.90
C SER A 221 -1.17 15.91 -14.41
N TYR A 222 -1.83 14.89 -14.94
CA TYR A 222 -1.84 14.61 -16.38
C TYR A 222 -2.48 15.74 -17.19
N ALA A 223 -3.68 16.18 -16.81
CA ALA A 223 -4.45 17.17 -17.55
C ALA A 223 -3.84 18.57 -17.50
N ASN A 224 -3.18 18.91 -16.40
CA ASN A 224 -2.50 20.19 -16.22
C ASN A 224 -1.06 20.21 -16.77
N GLY A 225 -0.57 19.12 -17.32
CA GLY A 225 0.78 19.03 -17.88
C GLY A 225 1.92 19.07 -16.85
N THR A 226 1.62 18.82 -15.57
CA THR A 226 2.59 18.87 -14.46
C THR A 226 3.18 17.51 -14.08
N GLY A 227 2.55 16.42 -14.52
CA GLY A 227 2.98 15.07 -14.24
C GLY A 227 4.05 14.55 -15.18
N LEU A 228 4.83 13.56 -14.75
CA LEU A 228 5.87 12.88 -15.55
C LEU A 228 5.33 12.27 -16.87
N PHE A 229 4.04 11.97 -16.92
CA PHE A 229 3.39 11.29 -18.04
C PHE A 229 2.44 12.20 -18.83
N ALA A 230 2.54 13.53 -18.64
CA ALA A 230 1.78 14.49 -19.44
C ALA A 230 1.97 14.21 -20.93
N GLU A 231 0.86 14.17 -21.68
CA GLU A 231 0.82 13.92 -23.14
C GLU A 231 1.29 12.52 -23.58
N LYS A 232 1.72 11.62 -22.67
CA LYS A 232 2.31 10.30 -23.02
C LYS A 232 1.28 9.17 -23.11
N ARG A 233 -0.01 9.45 -23.04
CA ARG A 233 -1.03 8.42 -23.12
C ARG A 233 -0.98 7.68 -24.45
N GLY A 234 -0.88 6.35 -24.41
CA GLY A 234 -0.73 5.47 -25.58
C GLY A 234 0.71 5.32 -26.06
N GLU A 235 1.67 5.97 -25.41
CA GLU A 235 3.10 5.85 -25.75
C GLU A 235 3.77 4.74 -24.94
N GLN A 236 4.79 4.12 -25.54
CA GLN A 236 5.72 3.22 -24.87
C GLN A 236 6.68 4.07 -24.02
N VAL A 237 6.52 4.05 -22.71
CA VAL A 237 7.33 4.85 -21.77
C VAL A 237 8.27 4.01 -20.91
N PHE A 238 7.97 2.72 -20.78
CA PHE A 238 8.74 1.75 -19.99
C PHE A 238 9.10 0.52 -20.83
N ASP A 239 9.88 -0.39 -20.25
CA ASP A 239 10.18 -1.70 -20.87
C ASP A 239 8.88 -2.50 -21.07
N ASP A 240 8.81 -3.32 -22.11
CA ASP A 240 7.64 -4.12 -22.45
C ASP A 240 7.26 -5.17 -21.37
N ARG A 241 8.18 -5.50 -20.47
CA ARG A 241 7.94 -6.36 -19.31
C ARG A 241 7.21 -5.63 -18.17
N VAL A 242 7.10 -4.29 -18.22
CA VAL A 242 6.49 -3.50 -17.14
C VAL A 242 4.99 -3.39 -17.37
N SER A 243 4.23 -3.98 -16.48
CA SER A 243 2.79 -3.70 -16.32
C SER A 243 2.53 -3.28 -14.88
N LEU A 244 1.91 -2.11 -14.69
CA LEU A 244 1.50 -1.60 -13.38
C LEU A 244 -0.01 -1.42 -13.36
N TYR A 245 -0.65 -1.88 -12.30
CA TYR A 245 -2.11 -1.77 -12.14
C TYR A 245 -2.49 -1.43 -10.70
N GLU A 246 -3.64 -0.79 -10.56
CA GLU A 246 -4.33 -0.75 -9.27
C GLU A 246 -5.00 -2.11 -9.05
N ASP A 247 -4.74 -2.73 -7.92
CA ASP A 247 -5.34 -4.00 -7.52
C ASP A 247 -6.37 -3.75 -6.41
N ARG A 248 -7.62 -4.16 -6.68
CA ARG A 248 -8.71 -4.18 -5.69
C ARG A 248 -9.25 -5.59 -5.48
N ASN A 249 -8.49 -6.60 -5.89
CA ASN A 249 -8.91 -7.99 -5.71
C ASN A 249 -8.83 -8.38 -4.22
N PRO A 250 -9.95 -8.78 -3.60
CA PRO A 250 -10.00 -9.15 -2.18
C PRO A 250 -9.09 -10.31 -1.78
N GLU A 251 -8.69 -11.14 -2.75
CA GLU A 251 -7.81 -12.30 -2.51
C GLU A 251 -6.33 -11.92 -2.50
N THR A 252 -5.96 -10.80 -3.15
CA THR A 252 -4.56 -10.38 -3.35
C THR A 252 -4.20 -9.10 -2.63
N THR A 253 -5.18 -8.44 -2.02
CA THR A 253 -5.00 -7.19 -1.26
C THR A 253 -5.47 -7.34 0.19
N LEU A 254 -4.95 -6.48 1.07
CA LEU A 254 -5.37 -6.39 2.46
C LEU A 254 -5.95 -4.99 2.70
N GLY A 255 -7.15 -4.93 3.29
CA GLY A 255 -7.80 -3.65 3.63
C GLY A 255 -8.30 -2.81 2.43
N VAL A 256 -8.36 -3.37 1.22
CA VAL A 256 -8.76 -2.66 0.01
C VAL A 256 -10.10 -3.17 -0.49
N PRO A 257 -11.17 -2.34 -0.47
CA PRO A 257 -12.47 -2.72 -1.03
C PRO A 257 -12.38 -2.97 -2.54
N PHE A 258 -13.12 -3.96 -3.02
CA PHE A 258 -13.20 -4.30 -4.45
C PHE A 258 -13.87 -3.23 -5.32
N PHE A 259 -14.45 -2.23 -4.69
CA PHE A 259 -15.08 -1.06 -5.30
C PHE A 259 -14.42 0.23 -4.80
N ASP A 260 -14.55 1.29 -5.58
CA ASP A 260 -14.06 2.61 -5.18
C ASP A 260 -15.10 3.43 -4.39
N ALA A 261 -14.74 4.63 -3.98
CA ALA A 261 -15.63 5.48 -3.18
C ALA A 261 -16.82 6.07 -3.96
N GLU A 262 -16.94 5.83 -5.26
CA GLU A 262 -18.08 6.14 -6.15
C GLU A 262 -18.84 4.87 -6.56
N GLY A 263 -18.48 3.70 -6.00
CA GLY A 263 -19.13 2.42 -6.27
C GLY A 263 -18.74 1.79 -7.61
N ALA A 264 -17.65 2.23 -8.22
CA ALA A 264 -17.16 1.61 -9.43
C ALA A 264 -16.46 0.28 -9.11
N VAL A 265 -16.81 -0.76 -9.84
CA VAL A 265 -16.18 -2.09 -9.78
C VAL A 265 -15.62 -2.41 -11.15
N ARG A 266 -14.33 -2.70 -11.24
CA ARG A 266 -13.65 -3.00 -12.50
C ARG A 266 -13.62 -4.51 -12.77
N ASP A 267 -13.57 -4.86 -14.03
CA ASP A 267 -13.45 -6.26 -14.46
C ASP A 267 -12.16 -6.88 -13.90
N GLY A 268 -12.29 -8.03 -13.25
CA GLY A 268 -11.17 -8.69 -12.58
C GLY A 268 -10.57 -7.88 -11.42
N TYR A 269 -11.27 -6.85 -10.93
CA TYR A 269 -10.85 -5.95 -9.85
C TYR A 269 -9.54 -5.21 -10.11
N ARG A 270 -9.16 -5.02 -11.37
CA ARG A 270 -7.90 -4.39 -11.78
C ARG A 270 -8.10 -3.26 -12.76
N ASN A 271 -7.24 -2.25 -12.62
CA ASN A 271 -7.12 -1.15 -13.56
C ASN A 271 -5.65 -0.98 -13.97
N TYR A 272 -5.32 -1.31 -15.23
CA TYR A 272 -3.97 -1.15 -15.75
C TYR A 272 -3.67 0.32 -16.04
N VAL A 273 -2.67 0.85 -15.38
CA VAL A 273 -2.10 2.19 -15.63
C VAL A 273 -1.03 2.11 -16.71
N PHE A 274 -0.15 1.11 -16.59
CA PHE A 274 0.82 0.74 -17.63
C PHE A 274 0.61 -0.72 -18.00
N ARG A 275 0.64 -1.02 -19.28
CA ARG A 275 0.54 -2.38 -19.77
C ARG A 275 1.59 -2.62 -20.86
N ASN A 276 2.46 -3.60 -20.64
CA ASN A 276 3.59 -3.89 -21.50
C ASN A 276 4.40 -2.62 -21.83
N GLY A 277 4.68 -1.81 -20.82
CA GLY A 277 5.41 -0.55 -20.93
C GLY A 277 4.64 0.65 -21.50
N VAL A 278 3.45 0.44 -22.06
CA VAL A 278 2.60 1.50 -22.63
C VAL A 278 1.80 2.18 -21.52
N PHE A 279 1.82 3.49 -21.45
CA PHE A 279 0.95 4.27 -20.56
C PHE A 279 -0.50 4.24 -21.07
N VAL A 280 -1.36 3.46 -20.44
CA VAL A 280 -2.73 3.21 -20.89
C VAL A 280 -3.62 4.41 -20.62
N SER A 281 -3.65 4.85 -19.36
CA SER A 281 -4.47 5.98 -18.90
C SER A 281 -4.00 6.50 -17.54
N PRO A 282 -4.12 7.80 -17.28
CA PRO A 282 -4.06 8.29 -15.90
C PRO A 282 -5.20 7.69 -15.08
N VAL A 283 -5.01 7.64 -13.76
CA VAL A 283 -6.07 7.23 -12.82
C VAL A 283 -7.04 8.38 -12.61
N ALA A 284 -8.33 8.09 -12.62
CA ALA A 284 -9.38 9.10 -12.52
C ALA A 284 -10.61 8.54 -11.79
N SER A 285 -11.15 9.33 -10.85
CA SER A 285 -12.52 9.19 -10.37
C SER A 285 -13.52 9.49 -11.51
N GLU A 286 -14.79 9.16 -11.35
CA GLU A 286 -15.83 9.56 -12.30
C GLU A 286 -15.91 11.09 -12.44
N SER A 287 -15.77 11.83 -11.31
CA SER A 287 -15.78 13.28 -11.30
C SER A 287 -14.66 13.89 -12.13
N ASP A 288 -13.42 13.43 -11.93
CA ASP A 288 -12.26 13.93 -12.67
C ASP A 288 -12.26 13.45 -14.13
N ALA A 289 -12.77 12.26 -14.40
CA ALA A 289 -12.97 11.76 -15.75
C ALA A 289 -13.88 12.69 -16.57
N VAL A 290 -14.99 13.14 -16.00
CA VAL A 290 -15.89 14.11 -16.63
C VAL A 290 -15.20 15.47 -16.79
N LYS A 291 -14.56 15.96 -15.74
CA LYS A 291 -13.88 17.28 -15.71
C LYS A 291 -12.78 17.37 -16.77
N TYR A 292 -11.95 16.36 -16.89
CA TYR A 292 -10.78 16.35 -17.77
C TYR A 292 -11.00 15.62 -19.10
N ARG A 293 -12.19 15.06 -19.33
CA ARG A 293 -12.53 14.25 -20.51
C ARG A 293 -11.62 13.04 -20.69
N LEU A 294 -11.39 12.35 -19.57
CA LEU A 294 -10.59 11.13 -19.49
C LEU A 294 -11.51 9.91 -19.29
N PRO A 295 -11.03 8.69 -19.52
CA PRO A 295 -11.72 7.50 -19.06
C PRO A 295 -11.78 7.47 -17.54
N ALA A 296 -12.91 7.13 -16.96
CA ALA A 296 -13.01 6.78 -15.55
C ALA A 296 -12.32 5.44 -15.28
N THR A 297 -11.50 5.37 -14.25
CA THR A 297 -10.72 4.18 -13.92
C THR A 297 -11.17 3.46 -12.65
N GLY A 298 -12.18 3.98 -11.94
CA GLY A 298 -12.62 3.43 -10.66
C GLY A 298 -11.59 3.67 -9.57
N SER A 299 -10.99 4.86 -9.59
CA SER A 299 -9.91 5.25 -8.68
C SER A 299 -10.34 6.39 -7.75
N ALA A 300 -11.59 6.35 -7.28
CA ALA A 300 -12.07 7.30 -6.30
C ALA A 300 -11.73 6.85 -4.87
N ILE A 301 -11.25 7.80 -4.08
CA ILE A 301 -11.09 7.67 -2.63
C ILE A 301 -11.92 8.72 -1.92
N ALA A 302 -12.37 8.45 -0.71
CA ALA A 302 -13.07 9.43 0.11
C ALA A 302 -12.91 9.16 1.60
N GLU A 303 -12.78 10.22 2.36
CA GLU A 303 -13.13 10.21 3.77
C GLU A 303 -14.65 10.06 3.92
N TYR A 304 -15.11 9.54 5.05
CA TYR A 304 -16.57 9.34 5.28
C TYR A 304 -17.39 10.63 5.11
N ALA A 305 -16.84 11.78 5.47
CA ALA A 305 -17.44 13.10 5.36
C ALA A 305 -16.90 13.91 4.16
N GLY A 306 -16.14 13.28 3.27
CA GLY A 306 -15.48 13.93 2.14
C GLY A 306 -16.17 13.69 0.80
N VAL A 307 -15.96 14.62 -0.12
CA VAL A 307 -16.30 14.42 -1.54
C VAL A 307 -15.35 13.37 -2.11
N PRO A 308 -15.83 12.38 -2.87
CA PRO A 308 -14.94 11.47 -3.58
C PRO A 308 -14.02 12.24 -4.53
N THR A 309 -12.74 11.89 -4.51
CA THR A 309 -11.69 12.49 -5.35
C THR A 309 -10.81 11.40 -5.93
N THR A 310 -10.07 11.69 -6.99
CA THR A 310 -9.09 10.75 -7.53
C THR A 310 -7.99 10.45 -6.51
N GLY A 311 -7.69 9.16 -6.34
CA GLY A 311 -6.58 8.70 -5.52
C GLY A 311 -6.19 7.27 -5.85
N ILE A 312 -4.94 6.94 -5.55
CA ILE A 312 -4.39 5.59 -5.75
C ILE A 312 -4.45 4.87 -4.41
N VAL A 313 -5.06 3.68 -4.40
CA VAL A 313 -5.12 2.83 -3.20
C VAL A 313 -3.97 1.83 -3.19
N THR A 314 -3.74 1.19 -4.33
CA THR A 314 -2.62 0.28 -4.54
C THR A 314 -2.08 0.49 -5.94
N LEU A 315 -0.76 0.44 -6.10
CA LEU A 315 -0.12 0.36 -7.41
C LEU A 315 0.83 -0.83 -7.36
N THR A 316 0.53 -1.84 -8.15
CA THR A 316 1.22 -3.12 -8.07
C THR A 316 1.87 -3.45 -9.41
N PRO A 317 3.17 -3.75 -9.46
CA PRO A 317 3.79 -4.34 -10.63
C PRO A 317 3.25 -5.75 -10.86
N GLU A 318 3.08 -6.12 -12.12
CA GLU A 318 2.78 -7.50 -12.47
C GLU A 318 3.97 -8.41 -12.14
N SER A 319 3.70 -9.59 -11.58
CA SER A 319 4.75 -10.55 -11.24
C SER A 319 5.54 -10.98 -12.49
N SER A 320 6.84 -11.10 -12.32
CA SER A 320 7.71 -11.60 -13.40
C SER A 320 7.65 -13.13 -13.59
N GLY A 321 6.97 -13.85 -12.70
CA GLY A 321 7.01 -15.32 -12.66
C GLY A 321 8.36 -15.89 -12.21
N LYS A 322 9.22 -15.07 -11.58
CA LYS A 322 10.60 -15.44 -11.19
C LYS A 322 10.87 -15.14 -9.74
N THR A 323 11.61 -16.03 -9.09
CA THR A 323 12.14 -15.80 -7.74
C THR A 323 13.29 -14.78 -7.76
N MET A 324 13.64 -14.19 -6.61
CA MET A 324 14.83 -13.34 -6.46
C MET A 324 16.08 -14.01 -7.03
N ARG A 325 16.28 -15.31 -6.75
CA ARG A 325 17.41 -16.08 -7.28
C ARG A 325 17.41 -16.16 -8.80
N GLN A 326 16.25 -16.31 -9.42
CA GLN A 326 16.14 -16.35 -10.89
C GLN A 326 16.34 -14.97 -11.52
N LEU A 327 15.91 -13.90 -10.83
CA LEU A 327 16.10 -12.52 -11.32
C LEU A 327 17.55 -12.08 -11.29
N THR A 328 18.37 -12.58 -10.34
CA THR A 328 19.81 -12.26 -10.31
C THR A 328 20.62 -13.02 -11.34
N ALA A 329 20.13 -14.13 -11.87
CA ALA A 329 20.85 -14.97 -12.84
C ALA A 329 22.30 -15.33 -12.44
N GLY A 330 22.57 -15.44 -11.11
CA GLY A 330 23.87 -15.75 -10.55
C GLY A 330 24.74 -14.52 -10.22
N GLU A 331 24.28 -13.32 -10.51
CA GLU A 331 24.95 -12.08 -10.07
C GLU A 331 24.69 -11.83 -8.57
N GLU A 332 25.59 -11.11 -7.94
CA GLU A 332 25.38 -10.55 -6.60
C GLU A 332 24.38 -9.40 -6.67
N ALA A 333 23.58 -9.26 -5.62
CA ALA A 333 22.62 -8.20 -5.51
C ALA A 333 22.64 -7.55 -4.12
N ILE A 334 22.07 -6.38 -4.03
CA ILE A 334 21.86 -5.64 -2.79
C ILE A 334 20.38 -5.78 -2.42
N TYR A 335 20.10 -6.21 -1.21
CA TYR A 335 18.74 -6.20 -0.67
C TYR A 335 18.59 -5.04 0.31
N LEU A 336 17.72 -4.07 -0.04
CA LEU A 336 17.45 -2.92 0.81
C LEU A 336 16.52 -3.32 1.95
N VAL A 337 16.92 -2.99 3.17
CA VAL A 337 16.09 -3.19 4.37
C VAL A 337 15.60 -1.85 4.91
N MET A 338 16.47 -0.83 4.87
CA MET A 338 16.12 0.50 5.35
C MET A 338 16.83 1.56 4.52
N ALA A 339 16.04 2.38 3.86
CA ALA A 339 16.47 3.56 3.13
C ALA A 339 15.58 4.74 3.53
N SER A 340 16.14 5.91 3.75
CA SER A 340 15.38 7.09 4.12
C SER A 340 16.10 8.39 3.78
N GLY A 341 15.34 9.45 3.52
CA GLY A 341 15.88 10.78 3.30
C GLY A 341 16.39 11.02 1.88
N GLY A 342 15.79 10.39 0.88
CA GLY A 342 16.07 10.65 -0.53
C GLY A 342 15.27 11.83 -1.09
N ASP A 343 15.66 12.32 -2.25
CA ASP A 343 14.94 13.35 -3.00
C ASP A 343 14.73 12.90 -4.46
N THR A 344 13.64 13.39 -5.05
CA THR A 344 13.27 13.10 -6.44
C THR A 344 13.07 14.41 -7.20
N THR A 345 13.77 14.56 -8.32
CA THR A 345 13.64 15.73 -9.19
C THR A 345 12.39 15.64 -10.08
N PRO A 346 11.90 16.78 -10.64
CA PRO A 346 10.74 16.78 -11.53
C PRO A 346 10.87 15.89 -12.77
N ASP A 347 12.09 15.63 -13.24
CA ASP A 347 12.40 14.77 -14.40
C ASP A 347 12.63 13.30 -14.00
N GLY A 348 12.36 12.94 -12.74
CA GLY A 348 12.38 11.57 -12.25
C GLY A 348 13.74 11.03 -11.79
N ASN A 349 14.80 11.87 -11.70
CA ASN A 349 16.02 11.44 -11.05
C ASN A 349 15.80 11.38 -9.54
N PHE A 350 16.41 10.40 -8.89
CA PHE A 350 16.37 10.27 -7.44
C PHE A 350 17.70 9.74 -6.90
N ALA A 351 17.96 10.07 -5.65
CA ALA A 351 19.04 9.51 -4.86
C ALA A 351 18.57 9.37 -3.41
N THR A 352 18.95 8.27 -2.78
CA THR A 352 18.62 8.04 -1.37
C THR A 352 19.76 7.36 -0.63
N PRO A 353 20.08 7.77 0.62
CA PRO A 353 20.98 7.06 1.47
C PRO A 353 20.31 5.77 1.98
N VAL A 354 21.11 4.71 2.08
CA VAL A 354 20.70 3.39 2.55
C VAL A 354 21.40 3.13 3.89
N GLN A 355 20.61 3.04 4.96
CA GLN A 355 21.11 2.81 6.31
C GLN A 355 21.41 1.34 6.57
N THR A 356 20.56 0.45 6.02
CA THR A 356 20.73 -0.99 6.18
C THR A 356 20.40 -1.72 4.89
N ALA A 357 21.38 -2.44 4.39
CA ALA A 357 21.23 -3.33 3.25
C ALA A 357 22.06 -4.61 3.45
N PHE A 358 21.66 -5.66 2.78
CA PHE A 358 22.36 -6.93 2.78
C PHE A 358 22.89 -7.29 1.40
N LEU A 359 24.06 -7.91 1.37
CA LEU A 359 24.56 -8.59 0.19
C LEU A 359 23.75 -9.88 -0.01
N TRP A 360 23.14 -10.01 -1.19
CA TRP A 360 22.43 -11.20 -1.65
C TRP A 360 23.28 -11.97 -2.66
N ARG A 361 23.43 -13.28 -2.47
CA ARG A 361 24.16 -14.17 -3.38
C ARG A 361 23.59 -15.58 -3.31
N ASP A 362 23.37 -16.21 -4.44
CA ASP A 362 22.92 -17.61 -4.56
C ASP A 362 21.66 -17.98 -3.75
N GLY A 363 20.72 -17.03 -3.63
CA GLY A 363 19.48 -17.25 -2.91
C GLY A 363 19.58 -17.07 -1.39
N LYS A 364 20.62 -16.38 -0.88
CA LYS A 364 20.87 -16.18 0.55
C LYS A 364 21.38 -14.78 0.85
N PHE A 365 21.05 -14.26 2.02
CA PHE A 365 21.74 -13.13 2.57
C PHE A 365 23.14 -13.54 3.02
N VAL A 366 24.17 -12.88 2.48
CA VAL A 366 25.57 -13.12 2.85
C VAL A 366 25.91 -12.34 4.11
N GLY A 367 25.62 -11.03 4.15
CA GLY A 367 25.91 -10.21 5.30
C GLY A 367 25.53 -8.74 5.08
N LYS A 368 25.69 -7.93 6.14
CA LYS A 368 25.39 -6.50 6.18
C LYS A 368 26.43 -5.70 5.39
N LEU A 369 25.96 -4.88 4.49
CA LEU A 369 26.77 -3.91 3.75
C LEU A 369 27.04 -2.65 4.61
N PRO A 370 28.13 -1.91 4.33
CA PRO A 370 28.30 -0.56 4.89
C PRO A 370 27.19 0.35 4.43
N THR A 371 27.04 1.51 5.09
CA THR A 371 26.15 2.57 4.61
C THR A 371 26.52 2.95 3.18
N LEU A 372 25.54 3.04 2.32
CA LEU A 372 25.72 3.33 0.89
C LEU A 372 24.61 4.26 0.39
N GLY A 373 24.81 4.84 -0.79
CA GLY A 373 23.79 5.60 -1.51
C GLY A 373 23.41 4.87 -2.79
N ILE A 374 22.13 4.94 -3.12
CA ILE A 374 21.61 4.47 -4.40
C ILE A 374 21.06 5.66 -5.18
N SER A 375 21.18 5.62 -6.50
CA SER A 375 20.64 6.63 -7.38
C SER A 375 20.19 6.05 -8.71
N GLY A 376 19.25 6.72 -9.35
CA GLY A 376 18.73 6.32 -10.64
C GLY A 376 17.76 7.36 -11.21
N ASN A 377 17.16 7.02 -12.34
CA ASN A 377 16.06 7.76 -12.95
C ASN A 377 14.88 6.82 -13.15
N LEU A 378 13.65 7.26 -12.88
CA LEU A 378 12.44 6.43 -12.94
C LEU A 378 12.23 5.79 -14.31
N PHE A 379 12.49 6.53 -15.40
CA PHE A 379 12.35 5.99 -16.75
C PHE A 379 13.39 4.90 -17.05
N ASP A 380 14.60 5.03 -16.51
CA ASP A 380 15.63 3.99 -16.61
C ASP A 380 15.31 2.76 -15.75
N LEU A 381 14.81 2.96 -14.51
CA LEU A 381 14.47 1.87 -13.60
C LEU A 381 13.36 0.98 -14.14
N TYR A 382 12.29 1.59 -14.64
CA TYR A 382 11.18 0.87 -15.27
C TYR A 382 11.39 0.67 -16.78
N GLY A 383 12.52 1.13 -17.34
CA GLY A 383 12.99 0.92 -18.69
C GLY A 383 14.08 -0.16 -18.75
N LYS A 384 15.24 0.22 -19.28
CA LYS A 384 16.39 -0.69 -19.53
C LYS A 384 16.90 -1.42 -18.29
N ASN A 385 16.69 -0.87 -17.11
CA ASN A 385 17.21 -1.38 -15.84
C ASN A 385 16.20 -2.28 -15.10
N TYR A 386 14.99 -2.46 -15.63
CA TYR A 386 13.94 -3.28 -15.04
C TYR A 386 14.26 -4.77 -15.18
N LEU A 387 14.22 -5.50 -14.09
CA LEU A 387 14.41 -6.96 -14.09
C LEU A 387 13.12 -7.71 -13.78
N GLY A 388 12.28 -7.20 -12.89
CA GLY A 388 10.99 -7.78 -12.56
C GLY A 388 10.63 -7.71 -11.08
N LEU A 389 9.35 -7.93 -10.77
CA LEU A 389 8.87 -8.18 -9.42
C LEU A 389 9.11 -9.67 -9.10
N ALA A 390 9.76 -9.95 -7.97
CA ALA A 390 10.00 -11.33 -7.53
C ALA A 390 8.68 -12.01 -7.09
N GLU A 391 8.64 -13.34 -7.13
CA GLU A 391 7.52 -14.14 -6.60
C GLU A 391 7.77 -14.65 -5.17
N ASP A 392 8.95 -14.38 -4.62
CA ASP A 392 9.34 -14.68 -3.26
C ASP A 392 9.75 -13.41 -2.52
N SER A 393 9.60 -13.43 -1.21
CA SER A 393 9.94 -12.33 -0.31
C SER A 393 10.58 -12.90 0.94
N LEU A 394 11.35 -12.09 1.66
CA LEU A 394 11.88 -12.44 2.97
C LEU A 394 10.74 -12.62 3.99
N SER A 395 9.85 -11.64 4.06
CA SER A 395 8.66 -11.73 4.91
C SER A 395 7.56 -12.48 4.17
N HIS A 396 6.95 -13.46 4.83
CA HIS A 396 5.84 -14.26 4.28
C HIS A 396 4.53 -13.45 4.22
N THR A 397 4.57 -12.31 3.54
CA THR A 397 3.43 -11.40 3.41
C THR A 397 2.43 -11.87 2.35
N ASP A 398 1.13 -11.68 2.61
CA ASP A 398 0.08 -11.89 1.60
C ASP A 398 -0.06 -10.69 0.65
N CYS A 399 0.61 -9.59 0.95
CA CYS A 399 0.53 -8.35 0.17
C CYS A 399 1.54 -8.37 -0.99
N LYS A 400 1.08 -8.66 -2.21
CA LYS A 400 1.96 -8.73 -3.41
C LYS A 400 2.65 -7.40 -3.74
N SER A 401 2.06 -6.27 -3.41
CA SER A 401 2.69 -4.96 -3.60
C SER A 401 3.92 -4.73 -2.72
N CYS A 402 4.13 -5.59 -1.72
CA CYS A 402 5.30 -5.58 -0.84
C CYS A 402 6.43 -6.49 -1.33
N TYR A 403 6.23 -7.25 -2.41
CA TYR A 403 7.26 -8.15 -2.94
C TYR A 403 8.43 -7.36 -3.52
N PRO A 404 9.66 -7.90 -3.46
CA PRO A 404 10.84 -7.18 -3.91
C PRO A 404 10.83 -6.94 -5.43
N LEU A 405 11.00 -5.68 -5.79
CA LEU A 405 11.30 -5.27 -7.15
C LEU A 405 12.80 -5.36 -7.39
N ALA A 406 13.21 -6.03 -8.45
CA ALA A 406 14.60 -6.11 -8.90
C ALA A 406 14.85 -5.10 -10.03
N VAL A 407 15.82 -4.22 -9.82
CA VAL A 407 16.27 -3.22 -10.81
C VAL A 407 17.78 -3.05 -10.78
N ARG A 408 18.39 -2.53 -11.84
CA ARG A 408 19.78 -2.09 -11.82
C ARG A 408 19.89 -0.64 -11.40
N MET A 409 20.78 -0.35 -10.47
CA MET A 409 20.99 1.00 -9.92
C MET A 409 22.47 1.29 -9.73
N THR A 410 22.81 2.59 -9.74
CA THR A 410 24.14 3.05 -9.35
C THR A 410 24.26 3.10 -7.83
N VAL A 411 25.29 2.46 -7.32
CA VAL A 411 25.62 2.36 -5.89
C VAL A 411 26.94 3.08 -5.61
N ARG A 412 26.95 3.87 -4.52
CA ARG A 412 28.13 4.59 -4.00
C ARG A 412 28.27 4.35 -2.51
N LYS A 413 29.49 4.39 -2.00
CA LYS A 413 29.82 4.29 -0.57
C LYS A 413 30.06 5.66 0.06
#